data_f0d1e590195b6477a047d923628cb291
#
_entry.id   f0d1e590195b6477a047d923628cb291
#
_cell.length_a   1.000
_cell.length_b   1.000
_cell.length_c   1.000
_cell.angle_alpha   90.00
_cell.angle_beta   90.00
_cell.angle_gamma   90.00
#
_symmetry.space_group_name_H-M   'P 1'
#
loop_
_entity.id
_entity.type
_entity.pdbx_description
1 polymer ?
#
loop_
_entity_poly.entity_id
_entity_poly.type
_entity_poly.pdbx_seq_one_letter_code
_entity_poly.pdbx_strand_id
1 'polypeptide(L)'
;MSVLISNDAELDTLLDAQEVEHICEVVLAAEGVEREVEISLSYVDEDEMHELNHEWRGIDRTTDVLSFECDSAFDDDIPADETLELGDIILAPKVIAHQAPGFGNSPADECRLMLVHGMLHLLGYDHIEDDEAEVMEAREDAILRDLALERGEDPKLVHVGPITNHAHD
;
A
#
# COMPACT_ATOMS: atom_id res chain seq x y z
N MET A 1 15.22 -6.58 3.74
CA MET A 1 14.13 -5.58 3.67
C MET A 1 13.95 -4.94 5.04
N SER A 2 13.84 -3.64 5.08
CA SER A 2 13.46 -2.92 6.29
C SER A 2 12.33 -1.93 6.02
N VAL A 3 11.40 -1.83 6.98
CA VAL A 3 10.29 -0.89 6.95
C VAL A 3 10.45 0.05 8.14
N LEU A 4 10.61 1.34 7.86
CA LEU A 4 10.69 2.38 8.88
C LEU A 4 9.28 2.94 9.09
N ILE A 5 8.70 2.67 10.25
CA ILE A 5 7.32 3.03 10.57
C ILE A 5 7.30 4.26 11.48
N SER A 6 6.54 5.28 11.08
CA SER A 6 6.31 6.49 11.87
C SER A 6 4.82 6.64 12.19
N ASN A 7 4.52 6.95 13.45
CA ASN A 7 3.15 7.20 13.92
C ASN A 7 3.18 8.27 15.00
N ASP A 8 3.54 9.48 14.61
CA ASP A 8 3.77 10.61 15.55
C ASP A 8 2.49 11.05 16.27
N ALA A 9 1.33 10.89 15.63
CA ALA A 9 0.04 11.24 16.21
C ALA A 9 -0.56 10.13 17.12
N GLU A 10 0.17 9.02 17.28
CA GLU A 10 -0.27 7.87 18.10
C GLU A 10 -1.65 7.34 17.70
N LEU A 11 -1.87 7.19 16.40
CA LEU A 11 -3.12 6.70 15.83
C LEU A 11 -3.25 5.19 15.97
N ASP A 12 -4.51 4.69 15.94
CA ASP A 12 -4.78 3.26 15.74
C ASP A 12 -4.38 2.90 14.32
N THR A 13 -3.36 2.04 14.18
CA THR A 13 -2.77 1.71 12.88
C THR A 13 -3.51 0.60 12.14
N LEU A 14 -4.56 0.03 12.73
CA LEU A 14 -5.40 -1.05 12.16
C LEU A 14 -4.67 -2.40 11.98
N LEU A 15 -3.38 -2.39 11.71
CA LEU A 15 -2.50 -3.55 11.60
C LEU A 15 -1.30 -3.33 12.51
N ASP A 16 -0.79 -4.39 13.14
CA ASP A 16 0.44 -4.27 13.91
C ASP A 16 1.67 -4.20 13.00
N ALA A 17 2.80 -3.76 13.57
CA ALA A 17 4.04 -3.58 12.81
C ALA A 17 4.55 -4.88 12.19
N GLN A 18 4.38 -6.00 12.88
CA GLN A 18 4.79 -7.31 12.40
C GLN A 18 4.00 -7.71 11.14
N GLU A 19 2.70 -7.49 11.14
CA GLU A 19 1.85 -7.77 9.99
C GLU A 19 2.21 -6.85 8.81
N VAL A 20 2.45 -5.56 9.07
CA VAL A 20 2.88 -4.62 8.05
C VAL A 20 4.16 -5.08 7.36
N GLU A 21 5.17 -5.45 8.13
CA GLU A 21 6.44 -5.95 7.59
C GLU A 21 6.24 -7.23 6.78
N HIS A 22 5.42 -8.14 7.28
CA HIS A 22 5.12 -9.40 6.59
C HIS A 22 4.44 -9.16 5.24
N ILE A 23 3.46 -8.26 5.19
CA ILE A 23 2.78 -7.89 3.94
C ILE A 23 3.78 -7.35 2.93
N CYS A 24 4.66 -6.45 3.35
CA CYS A 24 5.70 -5.90 2.48
C CYS A 24 6.62 -7.00 1.92
N GLU A 25 7.05 -7.94 2.78
CA GLU A 25 7.86 -9.08 2.35
C GLU A 25 7.15 -9.95 1.32
N VAL A 26 5.87 -10.24 1.55
CA VAL A 26 5.07 -11.07 0.64
C VAL A 26 4.93 -10.39 -0.72
N VAL A 27 4.66 -9.09 -0.74
CA VAL A 27 4.55 -8.33 -2.01
C VAL A 27 5.88 -8.38 -2.77
N LEU A 28 7.00 -8.09 -2.10
CA LEU A 28 8.31 -8.11 -2.74
C LEU A 28 8.64 -9.49 -3.31
N ALA A 29 8.38 -10.55 -2.56
CA ALA A 29 8.62 -11.91 -3.01
C ALA A 29 7.74 -12.27 -4.21
N ALA A 30 6.45 -11.92 -4.16
CA ALA A 30 5.50 -12.18 -5.24
C ALA A 30 5.87 -11.46 -6.53
N GLU A 31 6.52 -10.29 -6.43
CA GLU A 31 6.93 -9.48 -7.57
C GLU A 31 8.38 -9.70 -7.99
N GLY A 32 9.06 -10.68 -7.39
CA GLY A 32 10.42 -11.07 -7.79
C GLY A 32 11.52 -10.11 -7.38
N VAL A 33 11.29 -9.30 -6.35
CA VAL A 33 12.31 -8.38 -5.83
C VAL A 33 13.17 -9.13 -4.83
N GLU A 34 14.42 -9.43 -5.19
CA GLU A 34 15.34 -10.22 -4.37
C GLU A 34 16.40 -9.39 -3.64
N ARG A 35 16.59 -8.14 -4.06
CA ARG A 35 17.61 -7.26 -3.47
C ARG A 35 17.10 -6.60 -2.20
N GLU A 36 18.02 -6.10 -1.38
CA GLU A 36 17.68 -5.40 -0.14
C GLU A 36 17.03 -4.05 -0.45
N VAL A 37 15.88 -3.79 0.18
CA VAL A 37 15.13 -2.54 0.00
C VAL A 37 14.75 -1.95 1.36
N GLU A 38 14.60 -0.63 1.40
CA GLU A 38 14.09 0.12 2.54
C GLU A 38 12.82 0.84 2.12
N ILE A 39 11.80 0.78 2.97
CA ILE A 39 10.51 1.42 2.74
C ILE A 39 10.21 2.29 3.96
N SER A 40 9.76 3.52 3.74
CA SER A 40 9.27 4.39 4.79
C SER A 40 7.74 4.37 4.78
N LEU A 41 7.14 4.11 5.94
CA LEU A 41 5.69 4.06 6.08
C LEU A 41 5.27 4.97 7.22
N SER A 42 4.36 5.89 6.95
CA SER A 42 3.90 6.88 7.92
C SER A 42 2.39 6.81 8.06
N TYR A 43 1.93 6.93 9.31
CA TYR A 43 0.51 7.08 9.62
C TYR A 43 0.23 8.54 9.95
N VAL A 44 -0.76 9.13 9.31
CA VAL A 44 -1.13 10.54 9.50
C VAL A 44 -2.62 10.67 9.75
N ASP A 45 -3.03 11.76 10.40
CA ASP A 45 -4.46 12.05 10.56
C ASP A 45 -5.07 12.63 9.26
N GLU A 46 -6.38 12.82 9.28
CA GLU A 46 -7.13 13.30 8.10
C GLU A 46 -6.68 14.68 7.64
N ASP A 47 -6.41 15.60 8.57
CA ASP A 47 -6.00 16.96 8.25
C ASP A 47 -4.62 17.00 7.60
N GLU A 48 -3.68 16.25 8.15
CA GLU A 48 -2.33 16.14 7.58
C GLU A 48 -2.37 15.48 6.19
N MET A 49 -3.19 14.43 6.04
CA MET A 49 -3.35 13.77 4.73
C MET A 49 -3.96 14.71 3.70
N HIS A 50 -4.93 15.53 4.10
CA HIS A 50 -5.51 16.56 3.23
C HIS A 50 -4.43 17.55 2.76
N GLU A 51 -3.61 18.04 3.67
CA GLU A 51 -2.52 18.96 3.35
C GLU A 51 -1.50 18.32 2.39
N LEU A 52 -1.10 17.09 2.65
CA LEU A 52 -0.15 16.37 1.80
C LEU A 52 -0.71 16.12 0.40
N ASN A 53 -1.97 15.71 0.31
CA ASN A 53 -2.63 15.46 -0.96
C ASN A 53 -2.74 16.73 -1.79
N HIS A 54 -3.06 17.86 -1.14
CA HIS A 54 -3.13 19.18 -1.79
C HIS A 54 -1.73 19.63 -2.25
N GLU A 55 -0.74 19.53 -1.38
CA GLU A 55 0.64 19.97 -1.67
C GLU A 55 1.30 19.17 -2.79
N TRP A 56 1.19 17.84 -2.74
CA TRP A 56 1.95 16.97 -3.62
C TRP A 56 1.20 16.52 -4.87
N ARG A 57 -0.13 16.48 -4.83
CA ARG A 57 -0.96 16.04 -5.95
C ARG A 57 -1.88 17.12 -6.50
N GLY A 58 -1.96 18.26 -5.84
CA GLY A 58 -2.84 19.36 -6.24
C GLY A 58 -4.33 19.09 -6.01
N ILE A 59 -4.66 18.10 -5.18
CA ILE A 59 -6.04 17.68 -4.89
C ILE A 59 -6.41 18.21 -3.51
N ASP A 60 -7.36 19.13 -3.43
CA ASP A 60 -7.77 19.79 -2.19
C ASP A 60 -8.84 18.96 -1.47
N ARG A 61 -8.44 17.77 -1.01
CA ARG A 61 -9.26 16.87 -0.19
C ARG A 61 -8.36 15.83 0.48
N THR A 62 -8.88 15.15 1.48
CA THR A 62 -8.16 14.04 2.10
C THR A 62 -8.17 12.81 1.18
N THR A 63 -7.34 11.83 1.50
CA THR A 63 -7.28 10.55 0.80
C THR A 63 -6.90 9.45 1.80
N ASP A 64 -6.92 8.20 1.37
CA ASP A 64 -6.60 7.04 2.19
C ASP A 64 -5.11 6.68 2.17
N VAL A 65 -4.47 6.72 1.01
CA VAL A 65 -3.06 6.36 0.83
C VAL A 65 -2.40 7.26 -0.19
N LEU A 66 -1.13 7.62 0.09
CA LEU A 66 -0.24 8.26 -0.87
C LEU A 66 1.03 7.41 -0.95
N SER A 67 1.56 7.21 -2.14
CA SER A 67 2.83 6.52 -2.36
C SER A 67 3.73 7.33 -3.28
N PHE A 68 5.00 7.40 -2.92
CA PHE A 68 6.02 8.17 -3.64
C PHE A 68 7.19 7.24 -3.96
N GLU A 69 7.36 6.91 -5.25
CA GLU A 69 8.48 6.10 -5.70
C GLU A 69 9.79 6.85 -5.53
N CYS A 70 10.83 6.13 -5.14
CA CYS A 70 12.20 6.65 -5.08
C CYS A 70 13.06 5.90 -6.09
N ASP A 71 13.74 4.83 -5.66
CA ASP A 71 14.54 4.00 -6.56
C ASP A 71 13.68 2.93 -7.23
N SER A 72 13.96 2.62 -8.50
CA SER A 72 13.31 1.49 -9.15
C SER A 72 13.93 0.18 -8.69
N ALA A 73 13.09 -0.77 -8.24
CA ALA A 73 13.54 -2.09 -7.81
C ALA A 73 14.20 -2.91 -8.92
N PHE A 74 13.97 -2.53 -10.17
CA PHE A 74 14.45 -3.22 -11.36
C PHE A 74 15.53 -2.43 -12.13
N ASP A 75 16.10 -1.41 -11.49
CA ASP A 75 17.14 -0.57 -12.09
C ASP A 75 18.50 -1.26 -11.99
N ASP A 76 19.03 -1.70 -13.13
CA ASP A 76 20.32 -2.36 -13.23
C ASP A 76 21.52 -1.41 -13.00
N ASP A 77 21.29 -0.11 -13.06
CA ASP A 77 22.35 0.90 -12.85
C ASP A 77 22.70 1.06 -11.38
N ILE A 78 21.85 0.60 -10.48
CA ILE A 78 22.12 0.62 -9.03
C ILE A 78 22.81 -0.70 -8.65
N PRO A 79 24.04 -0.66 -8.08
CA PRO A 79 24.76 -1.89 -7.71
C PRO A 79 23.90 -2.83 -6.85
N ALA A 80 23.96 -4.12 -7.14
CA ALA A 80 23.13 -5.14 -6.50
C ALA A 80 23.39 -5.29 -4.99
N ASP A 81 24.56 -4.86 -4.49
CA ASP A 81 24.93 -4.89 -3.08
C ASP A 81 24.51 -3.64 -2.31
N GLU A 82 23.99 -2.63 -3.00
CA GLU A 82 23.46 -1.43 -2.35
C GLU A 82 21.98 -1.64 -1.98
N THR A 83 21.58 -1.10 -0.82
CA THR A 83 20.18 -1.07 -0.41
C THR A 83 19.44 -0.01 -1.22
N LEU A 84 18.33 -0.38 -1.82
CA LEU A 84 17.46 0.56 -2.53
C LEU A 84 16.53 1.26 -1.55
N GLU A 85 16.34 2.56 -1.74
CA GLU A 85 15.23 3.28 -1.12
C GLU A 85 14.03 3.16 -2.07
N LEU A 86 13.10 2.24 -1.76
CA LEU A 86 11.98 1.95 -2.64
C LEU A 86 10.99 3.11 -2.71
N GLY A 87 10.74 3.74 -1.59
CA GLY A 87 9.90 4.92 -1.51
C GLY A 87 9.15 5.07 -0.19
N ASP A 88 8.15 5.95 -0.22
CA ASP A 88 7.33 6.29 0.95
C ASP A 88 5.88 5.91 0.72
N ILE A 89 5.27 5.32 1.75
CA ILE A 89 3.83 5.07 1.80
C ILE A 89 3.27 5.85 2.98
N ILE A 90 2.23 6.62 2.74
CA ILE A 90 1.55 7.40 3.77
C ILE A 90 0.10 6.91 3.85
N LEU A 91 -0.31 6.47 5.04
CA LEU A 91 -1.64 5.93 5.28
C LEU A 91 -2.42 6.83 6.24
N ALA A 92 -3.69 7.06 5.95
CA ALA A 92 -4.62 7.74 6.84
C ALA A 92 -5.58 6.71 7.44
N PRO A 93 -5.25 6.11 8.60
CA PRO A 93 -6.03 4.99 9.12
C PRO A 93 -7.48 5.35 9.46
N LYS A 94 -7.76 6.59 9.86
CA LYS A 94 -9.14 7.01 10.12
C LYS A 94 -9.97 7.07 8.85
N VAL A 95 -9.38 7.54 7.74
CA VAL A 95 -10.05 7.56 6.43
C VAL A 95 -10.29 6.13 5.96
N ILE A 96 -9.30 5.26 6.09
CA ILE A 96 -9.38 3.85 5.72
C ILE A 96 -10.51 3.16 6.50
N ALA A 97 -10.54 3.34 7.82
CA ALA A 97 -11.57 2.74 8.67
C ALA A 97 -12.98 3.23 8.32
N HIS A 98 -13.10 4.52 7.99
CA HIS A 98 -14.39 5.12 7.64
C HIS A 98 -14.93 4.60 6.30
N GLN A 99 -14.07 4.42 5.31
CA GLN A 99 -14.49 3.97 3.97
C GLN A 99 -14.70 2.45 3.86
N ALA A 100 -14.07 1.66 4.72
CA ALA A 100 -14.05 0.20 4.64
C ALA A 100 -15.45 -0.44 4.49
N PRO A 101 -16.47 -0.09 5.29
CA PRO A 101 -17.79 -0.70 5.15
C PRO A 101 -18.42 -0.48 3.77
N GLY A 102 -18.16 0.67 3.14
CA GLY A 102 -18.66 0.99 1.80
C GLY A 102 -18.12 0.07 0.71
N PHE A 103 -16.97 -0.56 0.95
CA PHE A 103 -16.34 -1.52 0.03
C PHE A 103 -16.53 -2.98 0.48
N GLY A 104 -17.29 -3.21 1.54
CA GLY A 104 -17.53 -4.56 2.06
C GLY A 104 -16.39 -5.13 2.86
N ASN A 105 -15.48 -4.29 3.35
CA ASN A 105 -14.30 -4.70 4.10
C ASN A 105 -14.36 -4.27 5.56
N SER A 106 -13.68 -5.04 6.42
CA SER A 106 -13.35 -4.55 7.77
C SER A 106 -12.27 -3.46 7.66
N PRO A 107 -12.09 -2.59 8.67
CA PRO A 107 -10.99 -1.63 8.67
C PRO A 107 -9.62 -2.28 8.45
N ALA A 108 -9.36 -3.43 9.06
CA ALA A 108 -8.08 -4.15 8.90
C ALA A 108 -7.91 -4.64 7.46
N ASP A 109 -8.95 -5.22 6.85
CA ASP A 109 -8.90 -5.70 5.47
C ASP A 109 -8.72 -4.56 4.47
N GLU A 110 -9.38 -3.44 4.70
CA GLU A 110 -9.19 -2.26 3.85
C GLU A 110 -7.75 -1.72 3.97
N CYS A 111 -7.20 -1.73 5.18
CA CYS A 111 -5.80 -1.32 5.39
C CYS A 111 -4.82 -2.27 4.69
N ARG A 112 -5.08 -3.57 4.73
CA ARG A 112 -4.28 -4.56 3.98
C ARG A 112 -4.30 -4.27 2.49
N LEU A 113 -5.48 -3.98 1.94
CA LEU A 113 -5.64 -3.61 0.53
C LEU A 113 -4.84 -2.35 0.21
N MET A 114 -4.95 -1.31 1.02
CA MET A 114 -4.25 -0.05 0.78
C MET A 114 -2.74 -0.21 0.87
N LEU A 115 -2.25 -1.04 1.78
CA LEU A 115 -0.82 -1.31 1.90
C LEU A 115 -0.29 -2.08 0.68
N VAL A 116 -0.98 -3.12 0.26
CA VAL A 116 -0.61 -3.88 -0.96
C VAL A 116 -0.64 -2.95 -2.18
N HIS A 117 -1.67 -2.14 -2.30
CA HIS A 117 -1.83 -1.15 -3.37
C HIS A 117 -0.65 -0.16 -3.40
N GLY A 118 -0.31 0.41 -2.24
CA GLY A 118 0.83 1.31 -2.12
C GLY A 118 2.16 0.65 -2.49
N MET A 119 2.37 -0.58 -2.05
CA MET A 119 3.57 -1.35 -2.40
C MET A 119 3.67 -1.60 -3.90
N LEU A 120 2.58 -1.97 -4.55
CA LEU A 120 2.58 -2.19 -6.00
C LEU A 120 2.87 -0.90 -6.77
N HIS A 121 2.37 0.25 -6.30
CA HIS A 121 2.73 1.55 -6.87
C HIS A 121 4.24 1.80 -6.75
N LEU A 122 4.85 1.50 -5.61
CA LEU A 122 6.30 1.64 -5.44
C LEU A 122 7.08 0.76 -6.41
N LEU A 123 6.48 -0.33 -6.87
CA LEU A 123 7.09 -1.25 -7.84
C LEU A 123 6.76 -0.91 -9.29
N GLY A 124 6.09 0.22 -9.53
CA GLY A 124 5.84 0.75 -10.87
C GLY A 124 4.47 0.47 -11.45
N TYR A 125 3.58 -0.20 -10.71
CA TYR A 125 2.20 -0.40 -11.17
C TYR A 125 1.42 0.91 -11.11
N ASP A 126 0.50 1.07 -12.05
CA ASP A 126 -0.39 2.23 -12.10
C ASP A 126 -1.81 1.77 -12.45
N HIS A 127 -2.79 2.66 -12.25
CA HIS A 127 -4.19 2.37 -12.55
C HIS A 127 -4.86 3.50 -13.37
N ILE A 128 -4.07 4.32 -14.08
CA ILE A 128 -4.57 5.41 -14.90
C ILE A 128 -5.32 4.86 -16.13
N GLU A 129 -4.72 3.89 -16.80
CA GLU A 129 -5.33 3.22 -17.94
C GLU A 129 -6.08 1.96 -17.48
N ASP A 130 -7.19 1.61 -18.16
CA ASP A 130 -8.03 0.46 -17.77
C ASP A 130 -7.26 -0.86 -17.75
N ASP A 131 -6.40 -1.11 -18.73
CA ASP A 131 -5.58 -2.34 -18.81
C ASP A 131 -4.56 -2.39 -17.67
N GLU A 132 -3.97 -1.25 -17.31
CA GLU A 132 -3.04 -1.15 -16.18
C GLU A 132 -3.77 -1.41 -14.86
N ALA A 133 -4.98 -0.85 -14.72
CA ALA A 133 -5.81 -1.07 -13.55
C ALA A 133 -6.19 -2.55 -13.40
N GLU A 134 -6.56 -3.23 -14.48
CA GLU A 134 -6.87 -4.66 -14.46
C GLU A 134 -5.68 -5.51 -14.02
N VAL A 135 -4.49 -5.22 -14.52
CA VAL A 135 -3.26 -5.92 -14.14
C VAL A 135 -2.97 -5.71 -12.66
N MET A 136 -3.04 -4.48 -12.20
CA MET A 136 -2.79 -4.14 -10.80
C MET A 136 -3.80 -4.81 -9.87
N GLU A 137 -5.09 -4.78 -10.21
CA GLU A 137 -6.15 -5.44 -9.43
C GLU A 137 -5.93 -6.95 -9.36
N ALA A 138 -5.52 -7.58 -10.46
CA ALA A 138 -5.23 -9.00 -10.48
C ALA A 138 -4.08 -9.36 -9.53
N ARG A 139 -3.03 -8.53 -9.48
CA ARG A 139 -1.91 -8.71 -8.57
C ARG A 139 -2.32 -8.51 -7.12
N GLU A 140 -3.10 -7.47 -6.84
CA GLU A 140 -3.64 -7.22 -5.49
C GLU A 140 -4.48 -8.39 -5.02
N ASP A 141 -5.38 -8.87 -5.87
CA ASP A 141 -6.26 -10.00 -5.54
C ASP A 141 -5.44 -11.26 -5.21
N ALA A 142 -4.46 -11.60 -6.04
CA ALA A 142 -3.62 -12.77 -5.83
C ALA A 142 -2.84 -12.69 -4.50
N ILE A 143 -2.23 -11.55 -4.22
CA ILE A 143 -1.44 -11.35 -3.01
C ILE A 143 -2.34 -11.38 -1.76
N LEU A 144 -3.48 -10.69 -1.80
CA LEU A 144 -4.40 -10.66 -0.67
C LEU A 144 -5.03 -12.02 -0.38
N ARG A 145 -5.29 -12.83 -1.42
CA ARG A 145 -5.78 -14.21 -1.25
C ARG A 145 -4.72 -15.10 -0.58
N ASP A 146 -3.47 -14.97 -0.98
CA ASP A 146 -2.36 -15.71 -0.36
C ASP A 146 -2.20 -15.32 1.11
N LEU A 147 -2.28 -14.03 1.42
CA LEU A 147 -2.24 -13.53 2.79
C LEU A 147 -3.42 -14.04 3.63
N ALA A 148 -4.61 -14.09 3.05
CA ALA A 148 -5.80 -14.64 3.73
C ALA A 148 -5.61 -16.12 4.06
N LEU A 149 -5.09 -16.90 3.14
CA LEU A 149 -4.78 -18.31 3.35
C LEU A 149 -3.79 -18.51 4.49
N GLU A 150 -2.75 -17.69 4.56
CA GLU A 150 -1.77 -17.74 5.65
C GLU A 150 -2.41 -17.48 7.03
N ARG A 151 -3.42 -16.61 7.08
CA ARG A 151 -4.16 -16.32 8.32
C ARG A 151 -5.21 -17.38 8.65
N GLY A 152 -5.43 -18.37 7.78
CA GLY A 152 -6.50 -19.36 7.94
C GLY A 152 -7.88 -18.85 7.57
N GLU A 153 -7.97 -17.77 6.79
CA GLU A 153 -9.23 -17.19 6.33
C GLU A 153 -9.58 -17.71 4.93
N ASP A 154 -10.87 -17.65 4.57
CA ASP A 154 -11.34 -18.05 3.26
C ASP A 154 -10.93 -17.01 2.21
N PRO A 155 -10.08 -17.36 1.21
CA PRO A 155 -9.67 -16.41 0.19
C PRO A 155 -10.82 -15.89 -0.68
N LYS A 156 -11.95 -16.58 -0.72
CA LYS A 156 -13.15 -16.14 -1.44
C LYS A 156 -13.80 -14.89 -0.82
N LEU A 157 -13.46 -14.57 0.42
CA LEU A 157 -13.98 -13.40 1.13
C LEU A 157 -13.16 -12.14 0.85
N VAL A 158 -12.06 -12.25 0.10
CA VAL A 158 -11.24 -11.09 -0.28
C VAL A 158 -12.00 -10.23 -1.28
N HIS A 159 -12.11 -8.94 -0.99
CA HIS A 159 -12.76 -7.95 -1.84
C HIS A 159 -11.75 -6.87 -2.26
N VAL A 160 -11.33 -6.92 -3.50
CA VAL A 160 -10.49 -5.87 -4.09
C VAL A 160 -11.38 -4.86 -4.82
N GLY A 161 -12.30 -5.34 -5.63
CA GLY A 161 -13.17 -4.52 -6.46
C GLY A 161 -12.38 -3.72 -7.49
N PRO A 162 -13.04 -2.91 -8.31
CA PRO A 162 -12.33 -1.99 -9.19
C PRO A 162 -11.61 -0.91 -8.35
N ILE A 163 -10.30 -0.77 -8.55
CA ILE A 163 -9.47 0.23 -7.87
C ILE A 163 -10.03 1.64 -8.09
N THR A 164 -10.59 1.90 -9.26
CA THR A 164 -11.18 3.18 -9.61
C THR A 164 -12.35 3.58 -8.70
N ASN A 165 -12.91 2.64 -7.93
CA ASN A 165 -13.95 2.93 -6.95
C ASN A 165 -13.39 3.55 -5.67
N HIS A 166 -12.09 3.47 -5.44
CA HIS A 166 -11.42 4.09 -4.30
C HIS A 166 -10.97 5.50 -4.73
N ALA A 167 -11.40 6.51 -4.00
CA ALA A 167 -11.20 7.91 -4.38
C ALA A 167 -9.85 8.47 -3.91
N HIS A 168 -8.75 7.87 -4.35
CA HIS A 168 -7.41 8.27 -3.91
C HIS A 168 -6.49 8.76 -5.03
N ASP A 169 -7.04 9.21 -6.13
CA ASP A 169 -6.26 9.82 -7.21
C ASP A 169 -6.82 11.18 -7.65
#